data_ecebfeafac89f0c5bea88c169393580b
#
_entry.id   ecebfeafac89f0c5bea88c169393580b
#
_cell.length_a   1.000
_cell.length_b   1.000
_cell.length_c   1.000
_cell.angle_alpha   90.00
_cell.angle_beta   90.00
_cell.angle_gamma   90.00
#
_symmetry.space_group_name_H-M   'P 1'
#
loop_
_entity.id
_entity.type
_entity.pdbx_description
1 polymer ?
#
loop_
_entity_poly.entity_id
_entity_poly.type
_entity_poly.pdbx_seq_one_letter_code
_entity_poly.pdbx_strand_id
1 'polypeptide(L)'
;MTNTQVTLIQIDNYGPWTVTPTPRREVDLQTLQSRLYADLSQLFGNEGGYVFFTRFDNMIAVTNGIDLEEHARIQESVRNRYPVTVSLGVGLSPSPADALVDATALLQEEGSAQDEERTEVLLGQTLEETEQTDEDVQIAHFDVIDATGTYTDELDAFSTFIHIEQGYAALMRRLHREHESLSFFVGGDNVIAVCPALDRTDYESVIDHVEAETDVTLQVGVGRGATAHDAGMGAKHGLEACRENGTRIEGDVL
;
A
#
# COMPACT_ATOMS: atom_id res chain seq x y z
N MET A 1 10.85 -13.16 14.17
CA MET A 1 10.57 -12.53 12.84
C MET A 1 9.29 -11.78 12.98
N THR A 2 9.28 -10.51 12.64
CA THR A 2 8.09 -9.65 12.69
C THR A 2 7.05 -10.14 11.71
N ASN A 3 5.80 -10.25 12.13
CA ASN A 3 4.72 -10.48 11.19
C ASN A 3 4.13 -9.15 10.72
N THR A 4 3.97 -9.02 9.41
CA THR A 4 3.20 -7.94 8.81
C THR A 4 1.75 -8.40 8.66
N GLN A 5 0.81 -7.58 9.13
CA GLN A 5 -0.62 -7.80 8.93
C GLN A 5 -1.09 -6.99 7.74
N VAL A 6 -1.57 -7.70 6.72
CA VAL A 6 -2.08 -7.09 5.48
C VAL A 6 -3.54 -7.41 5.33
N THR A 7 -4.35 -6.40 5.06
CA THR A 7 -5.77 -6.56 4.73
C THR A 7 -6.01 -6.29 3.25
N LEU A 8 -6.50 -7.29 2.52
CA LEU A 8 -7.04 -7.11 1.18
C LEU A 8 -8.47 -6.61 1.30
N ILE A 9 -8.77 -5.49 0.65
CA ILE A 9 -10.10 -4.87 0.59
C ILE A 9 -10.61 -5.00 -0.84
N GLN A 10 -11.72 -5.73 -1.04
CA GLN A 10 -12.36 -5.90 -2.34
C GLN A 10 -13.75 -5.29 -2.33
N ILE A 11 -14.07 -4.49 -3.34
CA ILE A 11 -15.45 -4.02 -3.54
C ILE A 11 -16.27 -5.19 -4.07
N ASP A 12 -17.35 -5.53 -3.36
CA ASP A 12 -18.23 -6.64 -3.71
C ASP A 12 -19.04 -6.36 -4.96
N ASN A 13 -19.18 -7.35 -5.83
CA ASN A 13 -20.00 -7.31 -7.05
C ASN A 13 -19.77 -6.07 -7.93
N TYR A 14 -18.56 -5.49 -7.89
CA TYR A 14 -18.28 -4.19 -8.50
C TYR A 14 -18.48 -4.22 -10.02
N GLY A 15 -17.93 -5.20 -10.74
CA GLY A 15 -18.08 -5.30 -12.19
C GLY A 15 -19.53 -5.32 -12.64
N PRO A 16 -20.37 -6.27 -12.20
CA PRO A 16 -21.82 -6.28 -12.47
C PRO A 16 -22.52 -4.99 -12.03
N TRP A 17 -22.19 -4.43 -10.86
CA TRP A 17 -22.78 -3.18 -10.36
C TRP A 17 -22.50 -1.99 -11.29
N THR A 18 -21.34 -1.92 -11.95
CA THR A 18 -21.01 -0.81 -12.87
C THR A 18 -21.90 -0.75 -14.11
N VAL A 19 -22.51 -1.87 -14.50
CA VAL A 19 -23.30 -2.00 -15.74
C VAL A 19 -24.80 -2.29 -15.53
N THR A 20 -25.23 -2.54 -14.30
CA THR A 20 -26.62 -2.94 -13.98
C THR A 20 -27.34 -1.84 -13.18
N PRO A 21 -28.60 -1.49 -13.51
CA PRO A 21 -29.42 -1.93 -14.65
C PRO A 21 -29.02 -1.29 -15.99
N THR A 22 -28.18 -0.27 -15.96
CA THR A 22 -27.61 0.41 -17.13
C THR A 22 -26.17 0.82 -16.82
N PRO A 23 -25.27 0.89 -17.82
CA PRO A 23 -23.89 1.34 -17.60
C PRO A 23 -23.83 2.69 -16.90
N ARG A 24 -23.01 2.77 -15.85
CA ARG A 24 -22.75 4.00 -15.10
C ARG A 24 -21.72 4.86 -15.83
N ARG A 25 -21.78 6.16 -15.66
CA ARG A 25 -20.81 7.06 -16.25
C ARG A 25 -19.46 6.89 -15.55
N GLU A 26 -18.37 6.97 -16.31
CA GLU A 26 -17.01 6.85 -15.77
C GLU A 26 -16.72 7.84 -14.63
N VAL A 27 -17.20 9.09 -14.76
CA VAL A 27 -17.06 10.10 -13.72
C VAL A 27 -17.72 9.71 -12.40
N ASP A 28 -18.83 8.97 -12.43
CA ASP A 28 -19.53 8.52 -11.22
C ASP A 28 -18.76 7.37 -10.55
N LEU A 29 -18.14 6.48 -11.36
CA LEU A 29 -17.30 5.39 -10.88
C LEU A 29 -16.03 5.93 -10.23
N GLN A 30 -15.33 6.84 -10.89
CA GLN A 30 -14.13 7.49 -10.35
C GLN A 30 -14.43 8.27 -9.07
N THR A 31 -15.58 8.95 -9.02
CA THR A 31 -16.02 9.69 -7.83
C THR A 31 -16.28 8.74 -6.67
N LEU A 32 -16.95 7.62 -6.90
CA LEU A 32 -17.21 6.61 -5.87
C LEU A 32 -15.90 6.02 -5.34
N GLN A 33 -15.03 5.57 -6.25
CA GLN A 33 -13.73 4.98 -5.91
C GLN A 33 -12.86 5.93 -5.08
N SER A 34 -12.77 7.21 -5.50
CA SER A 34 -11.96 8.20 -4.79
C SER A 34 -12.51 8.51 -3.39
N ARG A 35 -13.84 8.59 -3.24
CA ARG A 35 -14.47 8.82 -1.93
C ARG A 35 -14.31 7.61 -1.02
N LEU A 36 -14.52 6.41 -1.54
CA LEU A 36 -14.35 5.18 -0.78
C LEU A 36 -12.90 5.03 -0.30
N TYR A 37 -11.93 5.29 -1.18
CA TYR A 37 -10.51 5.29 -0.82
C TYR A 37 -10.20 6.32 0.28
N ALA A 38 -10.70 7.55 0.16
CA ALA A 38 -10.47 8.58 1.17
C ALA A 38 -11.07 8.21 2.53
N ASP A 39 -12.30 7.67 2.56
CA ASP A 39 -12.96 7.25 3.80
C ASP A 39 -12.25 6.04 4.43
N LEU A 40 -11.87 5.03 3.63
CA LEU A 40 -11.11 3.87 4.12
C LEU A 40 -9.74 4.30 4.66
N SER A 41 -9.03 5.20 3.95
CA SER A 41 -7.76 5.74 4.41
C SER A 41 -7.90 6.46 5.75
N GLN A 42 -9.00 7.18 5.97
CA GLN A 42 -9.27 7.83 7.24
C GLN A 42 -9.64 6.83 8.34
N LEU A 43 -10.51 5.85 8.04
CA LEU A 43 -10.98 4.87 9.02
C LEU A 43 -9.82 3.99 9.52
N PHE A 44 -9.05 3.37 8.61
CA PHE A 44 -7.87 2.61 8.99
C PHE A 44 -6.76 3.49 9.57
N GLY A 45 -6.60 4.71 9.05
CA GLY A 45 -5.58 5.66 9.53
C GLY A 45 -5.82 6.13 10.96
N ASN A 46 -7.07 6.23 11.42
CA ASN A 46 -7.40 6.55 12.82
C ASN A 46 -6.90 5.46 13.78
N GLU A 47 -6.80 4.21 13.30
CA GLU A 47 -6.31 3.05 14.04
C GLU A 47 -4.80 2.75 13.74
N GLY A 48 -4.09 3.69 13.11
CA GLY A 48 -2.67 3.55 12.80
C GLY A 48 -2.34 2.72 11.55
N GLY A 49 -3.33 2.34 10.75
CA GLY A 49 -3.14 1.63 9.49
C GLY A 49 -2.83 2.55 8.31
N TYR A 50 -2.32 1.97 7.23
CA TYR A 50 -2.18 2.64 5.92
C TYR A 50 -2.98 1.90 4.87
N VAL A 51 -3.72 2.63 4.02
CA VAL A 51 -4.48 2.07 2.89
C VAL A 51 -3.88 2.56 1.58
N PHE A 52 -3.72 1.65 0.63
CA PHE A 52 -3.21 1.92 -0.70
C PHE A 52 -4.19 1.41 -1.75
N PHE A 53 -4.44 2.20 -2.79
CA PHE A 53 -5.17 1.71 -3.95
C PHE A 53 -4.25 0.89 -4.86
N THR A 54 -4.82 -0.13 -5.52
CA THR A 54 -4.15 -0.86 -6.59
C THR A 54 -4.87 -0.62 -7.91
N ARG A 55 -6.09 -1.15 -8.07
CA ARG A 55 -6.94 -0.94 -9.25
C ARG A 55 -8.26 -0.24 -8.89
N PHE A 56 -8.36 0.36 -7.70
CA PHE A 56 -9.54 0.98 -7.11
C PHE A 56 -10.74 0.05 -6.83
N ASP A 57 -10.88 -1.09 -7.49
CA ASP A 57 -11.82 -2.16 -7.12
C ASP A 57 -11.24 -3.09 -6.06
N ASN A 58 -9.92 -3.03 -5.87
CA ASN A 58 -9.17 -3.66 -4.80
C ASN A 58 -8.23 -2.62 -4.18
N MET A 59 -8.13 -2.64 -2.86
CA MET A 59 -7.19 -1.85 -2.08
C MET A 59 -6.45 -2.77 -1.13
N ILE A 60 -5.28 -2.36 -0.69
CA ILE A 60 -4.45 -3.10 0.26
C ILE A 60 -4.19 -2.19 1.45
N ALA A 61 -4.42 -2.70 2.66
CA ALA A 61 -4.10 -1.98 3.88
C ALA A 61 -3.03 -2.73 4.68
N VAL A 62 -2.16 -1.97 5.35
CA VAL A 62 -1.26 -2.47 6.39
C VAL A 62 -1.92 -2.16 7.72
N THR A 63 -2.24 -3.21 8.47
CA THR A 63 -3.19 -3.12 9.58
C THR A 63 -2.66 -3.73 10.87
N ASN A 64 -1.33 -3.74 11.06
CA ASN A 64 -0.72 -4.15 12.33
C ASN A 64 -1.33 -3.35 13.49
N GLY A 65 -1.81 -4.06 14.51
CA GLY A 65 -2.48 -3.47 15.67
C GLY A 65 -3.99 -3.26 15.51
N ILE A 66 -4.58 -3.55 14.36
CA ILE A 66 -6.03 -3.43 14.12
C ILE A 66 -6.67 -4.81 14.21
N ASP A 67 -7.60 -5.00 15.14
CA ASP A 67 -8.30 -6.27 15.37
C ASP A 67 -9.46 -6.52 14.39
N LEU A 68 -10.04 -7.73 14.42
CA LEU A 68 -11.19 -8.07 13.56
C LEU A 68 -12.45 -7.30 13.92
N GLU A 69 -12.63 -6.89 15.17
CA GLU A 69 -13.80 -6.09 15.58
C GLU A 69 -13.78 -4.72 14.91
N GLU A 70 -12.60 -4.09 14.85
CA GLU A 70 -12.43 -2.81 14.15
C GLU A 70 -12.57 -2.96 12.63
N HIS A 71 -12.05 -4.04 12.03
CA HIS A 71 -12.31 -4.34 10.62
C HIS A 71 -13.82 -4.48 10.34
N ALA A 72 -14.58 -5.14 11.22
CA ALA A 72 -16.03 -5.26 11.07
C ALA A 72 -16.74 -3.90 11.17
N ARG A 73 -16.30 -3.01 12.07
CA ARG A 73 -16.84 -1.63 12.17
C ARG A 73 -16.58 -0.81 10.92
N ILE A 74 -15.38 -0.94 10.34
CA ILE A 74 -15.03 -0.28 9.08
C ILE A 74 -15.92 -0.79 7.95
N GLN A 75 -16.11 -2.11 7.83
CA GLN A 75 -17.00 -2.75 6.85
C GLN A 75 -18.44 -2.24 7.01
N GLU A 76 -18.96 -2.19 8.23
CA GLU A 76 -20.27 -1.62 8.52
C GLU A 76 -20.38 -0.14 8.14
N SER A 77 -19.34 0.65 8.37
CA SER A 77 -19.29 2.06 7.97
C SER A 77 -19.41 2.23 6.45
N VAL A 78 -18.75 1.37 5.67
CA VAL A 78 -18.86 1.36 4.20
C VAL A 78 -20.29 1.03 3.79
N ARG A 79 -20.87 -0.06 4.30
CA ARG A 79 -22.26 -0.47 4.01
C ARG A 79 -23.26 0.66 4.24
N ASN A 80 -23.08 1.42 5.31
CA ASN A 80 -24.01 2.50 5.69
C ASN A 80 -23.86 3.77 4.85
N ARG A 81 -22.75 3.95 4.12
CA ARG A 81 -22.43 5.19 3.41
C ARG A 81 -22.42 5.04 1.89
N TYR A 82 -22.17 3.85 1.38
CA TYR A 82 -21.93 3.60 -0.04
C TYR A 82 -22.98 2.67 -0.64
N PRO A 83 -23.23 2.77 -1.96
CA PRO A 83 -24.11 1.85 -2.67
C PRO A 83 -23.44 0.51 -3.01
N VAL A 84 -22.29 0.23 -2.43
CA VAL A 84 -21.49 -0.99 -2.55
C VAL A 84 -21.02 -1.41 -1.17
N THR A 85 -20.72 -2.69 -1.01
CA THR A 85 -20.09 -3.25 0.17
C THR A 85 -18.65 -3.65 -0.12
N VAL A 86 -17.90 -4.04 0.89
CA VAL A 86 -16.53 -4.53 0.75
C VAL A 86 -16.35 -5.83 1.51
N SER A 87 -15.58 -6.74 0.95
CA SER A 87 -15.07 -7.92 1.64
C SER A 87 -13.62 -7.70 2.05
N LEU A 88 -13.25 -8.20 3.24
CA LEU A 88 -11.95 -8.02 3.86
C LEU A 88 -11.31 -9.38 4.15
N GLY A 89 -10.12 -9.61 3.60
CA GLY A 89 -9.27 -10.74 3.94
C GLY A 89 -8.05 -10.25 4.70
N VAL A 90 -7.76 -10.82 5.88
CA VAL A 90 -6.62 -10.43 6.72
C VAL A 90 -5.61 -11.56 6.75
N GLY A 91 -4.40 -11.29 6.26
CA GLY A 91 -3.28 -12.22 6.25
C GLY A 91 -2.14 -11.77 7.14
N LEU A 92 -1.39 -12.73 7.66
CA LEU A 92 -0.26 -12.56 8.57
C LEU A 92 0.94 -13.33 8.07
N SER A 93 2.06 -12.66 7.82
CA SER A 93 3.32 -13.30 7.47
C SER A 93 4.51 -12.39 7.79
N PRO A 94 5.71 -12.93 8.02
CA PRO A 94 6.94 -12.12 8.04
C PRO A 94 7.21 -11.41 6.70
N SER A 95 6.68 -11.93 5.60
CA SER A 95 6.72 -11.34 4.27
C SER A 95 5.41 -10.62 3.97
N PRO A 96 5.42 -9.30 3.70
CA PRO A 96 4.22 -8.56 3.30
C PRO A 96 3.55 -9.17 2.04
N ALA A 97 4.34 -9.68 1.10
CA ALA A 97 3.82 -10.33 -0.11
C ALA A 97 3.06 -11.62 0.23
N ASP A 98 3.61 -12.47 1.11
CA ASP A 98 2.94 -13.69 1.54
C ASP A 98 1.70 -13.40 2.37
N ALA A 99 1.74 -12.39 3.26
CA ALA A 99 0.55 -11.94 3.99
C ALA A 99 -0.59 -11.55 3.02
N LEU A 100 -0.27 -10.88 1.92
CA LEU A 100 -1.26 -10.56 0.88
C LEU A 100 -1.74 -11.80 0.13
N VAL A 101 -0.87 -12.79 -0.11
CA VAL A 101 -1.26 -14.09 -0.72
C VAL A 101 -2.26 -14.79 0.17
N ASP A 102 -2.00 -14.88 1.48
CA ASP A 102 -2.91 -15.50 2.45
C ASP A 102 -4.26 -14.76 2.50
N ALA A 103 -4.26 -13.43 2.63
CA ALA A 103 -5.47 -12.60 2.59
C ALA A 103 -6.28 -12.82 1.31
N THR A 104 -5.59 -12.97 0.18
CA THR A 104 -6.21 -13.22 -1.13
C THR A 104 -6.84 -14.60 -1.20
N ALA A 105 -6.13 -15.64 -0.73
CA ALA A 105 -6.60 -17.01 -0.73
C ALA A 105 -7.89 -17.16 0.09
N LEU A 106 -7.96 -16.55 1.26
CA LEU A 106 -9.16 -16.55 2.11
C LEU A 106 -10.40 -16.03 1.36
N LEU A 107 -10.28 -14.90 0.67
CA LEU A 107 -11.40 -14.34 -0.07
C LEU A 107 -11.74 -15.14 -1.34
N GLN A 108 -10.75 -15.79 -1.98
CA GLN A 108 -10.98 -16.63 -3.15
C GLN A 108 -11.71 -17.94 -2.81
N GLU A 109 -11.48 -18.49 -1.62
CA GLU A 109 -12.18 -19.69 -1.13
C GLU A 109 -13.69 -19.44 -0.93
N GLU A 110 -14.09 -18.21 -0.59
CA GLU A 110 -15.49 -17.80 -0.47
C GLU A 110 -16.17 -17.51 -1.80
N GLY A 111 -15.43 -17.54 -2.91
CA GLY A 111 -15.97 -17.34 -4.26
C GLY A 111 -15.48 -16.08 -4.96
N SER A 112 -16.12 -15.76 -6.09
CA SER A 112 -15.74 -14.61 -6.90
C SER A 112 -16.17 -13.29 -6.28
N ALA A 113 -15.31 -12.28 -6.34
CA ALA A 113 -15.66 -10.89 -5.97
C ALA A 113 -16.82 -10.30 -6.81
N GLN A 114 -17.23 -10.97 -7.90
CA GLN A 114 -18.33 -10.57 -8.77
C GLN A 114 -19.61 -11.40 -8.55
N ASP A 115 -19.60 -12.29 -7.56
CA ASP A 115 -20.76 -13.06 -7.17
C ASP A 115 -21.66 -12.24 -6.25
N GLU A 116 -22.94 -12.11 -6.59
CA GLU A 116 -23.92 -11.37 -5.81
C GLU A 116 -24.17 -11.99 -4.41
N GLU A 117 -23.91 -13.28 -4.25
CA GLU A 117 -24.08 -13.96 -2.97
C GLU A 117 -22.87 -13.81 -2.04
N ARG A 118 -21.68 -13.49 -2.62
CA ARG A 118 -20.46 -13.24 -1.85
C ARG A 118 -20.33 -11.74 -1.50
N THR A 119 -20.85 -11.34 -0.37
CA THR A 119 -20.81 -9.96 0.10
C THR A 119 -20.42 -9.86 1.57
N GLU A 120 -19.70 -8.79 1.92
CA GLU A 120 -19.33 -8.46 3.30
C GLU A 120 -18.61 -9.60 4.05
N VAL A 121 -17.78 -10.35 3.34
CA VAL A 121 -16.95 -11.38 3.96
C VAL A 121 -15.85 -10.72 4.78
N LEU A 122 -15.61 -11.21 5.99
CA LEU A 122 -14.48 -10.82 6.83
C LEU A 122 -13.81 -12.09 7.35
N LEU A 123 -12.59 -12.35 6.89
CA LEU A 123 -11.84 -13.56 7.20
C LEU A 123 -10.37 -13.24 7.52
N GLY A 124 -9.79 -14.07 8.33
CA GLY A 124 -8.37 -14.05 8.66
C GLY A 124 -8.08 -14.01 10.13
N GLN A 125 -6.82 -13.74 10.45
CA GLN A 125 -6.32 -13.63 11.81
C GLN A 125 -5.57 -12.31 11.96
N THR A 126 -5.68 -11.72 13.14
CA THR A 126 -4.95 -10.51 13.50
C THR A 126 -3.86 -10.84 14.52
N LEU A 127 -2.83 -10.00 14.57
CA LEU A 127 -1.85 -10.06 15.64
C LEU A 127 -2.54 -9.76 16.97
N GLU A 128 -2.46 -10.69 17.92
CA GLU A 128 -2.89 -10.40 19.28
C GLU A 128 -1.89 -9.45 19.95
N GLU A 129 -2.37 -8.59 20.86
CA GLU A 129 -1.50 -7.64 21.60
C GLU A 129 -0.34 -8.32 22.33
N THR A 130 -0.51 -9.59 22.70
CA THR A 130 0.51 -10.40 23.37
C THR A 130 1.58 -10.96 22.43
N GLU A 131 1.33 -10.95 21.12
CA GLU A 131 2.26 -11.40 20.07
C GLU A 131 2.97 -10.24 19.39
N GLN A 132 2.61 -8.99 19.70
CA GLN A 132 3.38 -7.82 19.35
C GLN A 132 4.70 -7.89 20.13
N THR A 133 5.67 -8.57 19.52
CA THR A 133 7.07 -8.51 19.97
C THR A 133 7.62 -7.12 19.63
N ASP A 134 8.75 -6.71 20.23
CA ASP A 134 9.48 -5.47 19.90
C ASP A 134 9.95 -5.40 18.41
N GLU A 135 9.40 -6.23 17.55
CA GLU A 135 9.72 -6.33 16.13
C GLU A 135 8.68 -5.55 15.33
N ASP A 136 9.10 -4.45 14.78
CA ASP A 136 8.28 -3.44 14.13
C ASP A 136 8.07 -3.70 12.63
N VAL A 137 6.93 -3.28 12.09
CA VAL A 137 6.72 -3.14 10.65
C VAL A 137 7.80 -2.25 10.07
N GLN A 138 8.39 -2.63 8.94
CA GLN A 138 9.32 -1.77 8.20
C GLN A 138 8.63 -1.12 7.02
N ILE A 139 8.68 0.21 6.97
CA ILE A 139 8.20 1.01 5.83
C ILE A 139 9.38 1.79 5.24
N ALA A 140 9.46 1.77 3.91
CA ALA A 140 10.40 2.57 3.14
C ALA A 140 9.63 3.61 2.32
N HIS A 141 10.05 4.87 2.41
CA HIS A 141 9.49 5.98 1.63
C HIS A 141 10.52 6.42 0.60
N PHE A 142 10.25 6.09 -0.66
CA PHE A 142 11.08 6.46 -1.81
C PHE A 142 10.60 7.77 -2.43
N ASP A 143 11.54 8.55 -2.94
CA ASP A 143 11.33 9.84 -3.57
C ASP A 143 12.34 10.02 -4.71
N VAL A 144 11.94 10.68 -5.81
CA VAL A 144 12.84 10.93 -6.93
C VAL A 144 13.73 12.13 -6.63
N ILE A 145 15.04 11.96 -6.75
CA ILE A 145 15.99 13.06 -6.52
C ILE A 145 15.83 14.11 -7.61
N ASP A 146 15.61 15.36 -7.18
CA ASP A 146 15.44 16.53 -8.06
C ASP A 146 14.39 16.32 -9.18
N ALA A 147 13.25 15.72 -8.84
CA ALA A 147 12.16 15.51 -9.79
C ALA A 147 11.70 16.81 -10.46
N THR A 148 11.75 17.94 -9.76
CA THR A 148 11.38 19.24 -10.28
C THR A 148 12.37 19.70 -11.34
N GLY A 149 13.66 19.79 -11.02
CA GLY A 149 14.68 20.29 -11.96
C GLY A 149 14.92 19.35 -13.13
N THR A 150 14.85 18.02 -12.89
CA THR A 150 15.14 17.03 -13.93
C THR A 150 13.96 16.81 -14.88
N TYR A 151 12.72 16.80 -14.36
CA TYR A 151 11.55 16.42 -15.15
C TYR A 151 10.51 17.52 -15.24
N THR A 152 10.05 18.10 -14.13
CA THR A 152 8.90 19.02 -14.13
C THR A 152 9.19 20.35 -14.85
N ASP A 153 10.41 20.87 -14.75
CA ASP A 153 10.82 22.11 -15.38
C ASP A 153 11.23 21.93 -16.85
N GLU A 154 11.56 20.69 -17.27
CA GLU A 154 12.07 20.38 -18.60
C GLU A 154 11.04 19.68 -19.51
N LEU A 155 10.08 18.96 -18.94
CA LEU A 155 9.11 18.14 -19.66
C LEU A 155 7.69 18.64 -19.43
N ASP A 156 6.77 18.29 -20.35
CA ASP A 156 5.35 18.45 -20.08
C ASP A 156 4.87 17.46 -18.99
N ALA A 157 3.75 17.79 -18.34
CA ALA A 157 3.22 17.04 -17.20
C ALA A 157 2.95 15.55 -17.49
N PHE A 158 2.60 15.20 -18.74
CA PHE A 158 2.34 13.80 -19.09
C PHE A 158 3.62 13.02 -19.34
N SER A 159 4.63 13.64 -19.94
CA SER A 159 5.97 13.07 -20.10
C SER A 159 6.65 12.87 -18.74
N THR A 160 6.53 13.83 -17.81
CA THR A 160 6.98 13.69 -16.41
C THR A 160 6.30 12.49 -15.75
N PHE A 161 4.97 12.37 -15.87
CA PHE A 161 4.22 11.24 -15.34
C PHE A 161 4.73 9.89 -15.86
N ILE A 162 5.00 9.78 -17.19
CA ILE A 162 5.54 8.55 -17.79
C ILE A 162 6.88 8.16 -17.16
N HIS A 163 7.81 9.12 -16.97
CA HIS A 163 9.12 8.84 -16.36
C HIS A 163 8.99 8.36 -14.91
N ILE A 164 8.15 9.02 -14.11
CA ILE A 164 7.89 8.62 -12.72
C ILE A 164 7.30 7.19 -12.67
N GLU A 165 6.30 6.89 -13.53
CA GLU A 165 5.68 5.56 -13.60
C GLU A 165 6.67 4.47 -14.05
N GLN A 166 7.62 4.77 -14.93
CA GLN A 166 8.67 3.83 -15.32
C GLN A 166 9.57 3.48 -14.12
N GLY A 167 10.04 4.48 -13.38
CA GLY A 167 10.80 4.29 -12.15
C GLY A 167 10.02 3.49 -11.11
N TYR A 168 8.75 3.85 -10.90
CA TYR A 168 7.86 3.11 -9.99
C TYR A 168 7.69 1.64 -10.42
N ALA A 169 7.44 1.37 -11.69
CA ALA A 169 7.26 0.00 -12.17
C ALA A 169 8.53 -0.85 -12.01
N ALA A 170 9.72 -0.27 -12.22
CA ALA A 170 11.00 -0.96 -11.98
C ALA A 170 11.19 -1.25 -10.48
N LEU A 171 10.96 -0.25 -9.62
CA LEU A 171 11.02 -0.37 -8.16
C LEU A 171 10.06 -1.46 -7.63
N MET A 172 8.79 -1.40 -8.05
CA MET A 172 7.76 -2.36 -7.66
C MET A 172 8.14 -3.78 -8.02
N ARG A 173 8.61 -4.02 -9.25
CA ARG A 173 9.02 -5.36 -9.70
C ARG A 173 10.22 -5.87 -8.93
N ARG A 174 11.22 -5.02 -8.67
CA ARG A 174 12.44 -5.39 -7.94
C ARG A 174 12.13 -5.76 -6.51
N LEU A 175 11.44 -4.88 -5.78
CA LEU A 175 11.04 -5.09 -4.39
C LEU A 175 10.16 -6.33 -4.22
N HIS A 176 9.19 -6.54 -5.10
CA HIS A 176 8.29 -7.68 -5.00
C HIS A 176 8.98 -9.03 -5.27
N ARG A 177 9.82 -9.10 -6.33
CA ARG A 177 10.41 -10.37 -6.76
C ARG A 177 11.59 -10.83 -5.90
N GLU A 178 12.37 -9.91 -5.39
CA GLU A 178 13.63 -10.23 -4.72
C GLU A 178 13.58 -9.99 -3.20
N HIS A 179 12.62 -9.17 -2.76
CA HIS A 179 12.50 -8.79 -1.35
C HIS A 179 11.09 -9.02 -0.78
N GLU A 180 10.20 -9.70 -1.50
CA GLU A 180 8.85 -10.06 -1.03
C GLU A 180 8.06 -8.89 -0.43
N SER A 181 8.36 -7.68 -0.92
CA SER A 181 7.79 -6.42 -0.46
C SER A 181 6.59 -6.01 -1.30
N LEU A 182 5.75 -5.14 -0.76
CA LEU A 182 4.64 -4.49 -1.47
C LEU A 182 4.95 -3.00 -1.58
N SER A 183 4.84 -2.41 -2.77
CA SER A 183 5.09 -0.98 -2.97
C SER A 183 3.98 -0.30 -3.74
N PHE A 184 3.71 0.96 -3.38
CA PHE A 184 2.54 1.70 -3.80
C PHE A 184 2.91 3.14 -4.14
N PHE A 185 2.49 3.60 -5.31
CA PHE A 185 2.56 5.01 -5.66
C PHE A 185 1.56 5.81 -4.82
N VAL A 186 2.04 6.87 -4.16
CA VAL A 186 1.22 7.68 -3.26
C VAL A 186 1.03 9.13 -3.72
N GLY A 187 1.55 9.45 -4.91
CA GLY A 187 1.36 10.74 -5.56
C GLY A 187 2.64 11.54 -5.69
N GLY A 188 2.64 12.48 -6.63
CA GLY A 188 3.84 13.24 -6.98
C GLY A 188 4.91 12.35 -7.61
N ASP A 189 5.99 12.15 -6.90
CA ASP A 189 7.13 11.29 -7.21
C ASP A 189 7.42 10.30 -6.08
N ASN A 190 6.45 10.12 -5.16
CA ASN A 190 6.60 9.35 -3.95
C ASN A 190 6.05 7.93 -4.07
N VAL A 191 6.80 6.97 -3.53
CA VAL A 191 6.40 5.57 -3.42
C VAL A 191 6.61 5.10 -1.97
N ILE A 192 5.61 4.46 -1.39
CA ILE A 192 5.74 3.79 -0.10
C ILE A 192 5.84 2.28 -0.33
N ALA A 193 6.81 1.65 0.31
CA ALA A 193 6.95 0.21 0.33
C ALA A 193 6.83 -0.33 1.76
N VAL A 194 6.14 -1.48 1.87
CA VAL A 194 6.08 -2.29 3.09
C VAL A 194 7.02 -3.46 2.86
N CYS A 195 8.01 -3.58 3.71
CA CYS A 195 9.12 -4.49 3.53
C CYS A 195 9.24 -5.48 4.69
N PRO A 196 9.76 -6.70 4.45
CA PRO A 196 10.37 -7.46 5.52
C PRO A 196 11.59 -6.69 6.07
N ALA A 197 12.28 -7.24 7.06
CA ALA A 197 13.46 -6.57 7.62
C ALA A 197 14.61 -6.53 6.59
N LEU A 198 14.67 -5.47 5.80
CA LEU A 198 15.73 -5.21 4.82
C LEU A 198 16.84 -4.37 5.44
N ASP A 199 18.07 -4.63 5.01
CA ASP A 199 19.24 -3.87 5.41
C ASP A 199 19.61 -2.75 4.40
N ARG A 200 20.63 -1.96 4.74
CA ARG A 200 21.12 -0.89 3.87
C ARG A 200 21.56 -1.39 2.49
N THR A 201 22.21 -2.56 2.42
CA THR A 201 22.73 -3.12 1.18
C THR A 201 21.60 -3.54 0.23
N ASP A 202 20.48 -4.03 0.79
CA ASP A 202 19.28 -4.34 0.01
C ASP A 202 18.73 -3.07 -0.65
N TYR A 203 18.59 -1.99 0.11
CA TYR A 203 18.10 -0.71 -0.44
C TYR A 203 19.06 -0.12 -1.47
N GLU A 204 20.39 -0.18 -1.24
CA GLU A 204 21.39 0.24 -2.24
C GLU A 204 21.21 -0.52 -3.56
N SER A 205 21.09 -1.86 -3.48
CA SER A 205 20.86 -2.71 -4.66
C SER A 205 19.57 -2.37 -5.39
N VAL A 206 18.50 -2.05 -4.66
CA VAL A 206 17.19 -1.69 -5.24
C VAL A 206 17.26 -0.36 -5.98
N ILE A 207 17.78 0.70 -5.36
CA ILE A 207 17.83 2.03 -5.99
C ILE A 207 18.82 2.08 -7.16
N ASP A 208 19.96 1.37 -7.07
CA ASP A 208 20.92 1.25 -8.18
C ASP A 208 20.32 0.50 -9.39
N HIS A 209 19.50 -0.53 -9.12
CA HIS A 209 18.79 -1.24 -10.18
C HIS A 209 17.78 -0.35 -10.91
N VAL A 210 16.99 0.45 -10.17
CA VAL A 210 16.01 1.37 -10.76
C VAL A 210 16.72 2.41 -11.62
N GLU A 211 17.79 3.02 -11.12
CA GLU A 211 18.57 4.00 -11.86
C GLU A 211 19.14 3.40 -13.15
N ALA A 212 19.71 2.19 -13.08
CA ALA A 212 20.29 1.51 -14.25
C ALA A 212 19.24 1.11 -15.30
N GLU A 213 17.99 0.80 -14.89
CA GLU A 213 16.91 0.38 -15.81
C GLU A 213 16.18 1.57 -16.43
N THR A 214 16.05 2.70 -15.70
CA THR A 214 15.09 3.77 -16.05
C THR A 214 15.66 5.18 -16.06
N ASP A 215 16.92 5.35 -15.68
CA ASP A 215 17.57 6.65 -15.44
C ASP A 215 16.89 7.49 -14.33
N VAL A 216 15.98 6.90 -13.54
CA VAL A 216 15.33 7.56 -12.39
C VAL A 216 16.16 7.33 -11.14
N THR A 217 16.69 8.40 -10.58
CA THR A 217 17.51 8.35 -9.35
C THR A 217 16.62 8.52 -8.12
N LEU A 218 16.70 7.56 -7.20
CA LEU A 218 15.87 7.53 -5.99
C LEU A 218 16.70 7.79 -4.71
N GLN A 219 16.02 8.37 -3.73
CA GLN A 219 16.41 8.35 -2.33
C GLN A 219 15.33 7.65 -1.51
N VAL A 220 15.68 7.13 -0.33
CA VAL A 220 14.76 6.38 0.51
C VAL A 220 14.99 6.67 1.99
N GLY A 221 13.91 6.99 2.68
CA GLY A 221 13.87 7.00 4.14
C GLY A 221 13.22 5.71 4.64
N VAL A 222 13.80 5.10 5.66
CA VAL A 222 13.32 3.84 6.24
C VAL A 222 12.89 4.09 7.68
N GLY A 223 11.74 3.57 8.06
CA GLY A 223 11.23 3.64 9.42
C GLY A 223 10.66 2.31 9.88
N ARG A 224 10.70 2.09 11.20
CA ARG A 224 10.13 0.91 11.86
C ARG A 224 9.18 1.37 12.96
N GLY A 225 8.14 0.58 13.22
CA GLY A 225 7.17 0.90 14.25
C GLY A 225 6.15 -0.20 14.46
N ALA A 226 5.48 -0.18 15.60
CA ALA A 226 4.44 -1.15 15.95
C ALA A 226 3.23 -1.07 15.00
N THR A 227 3.00 0.11 14.41
CA THR A 227 1.93 0.36 13.44
C THR A 227 2.49 0.87 12.13
N ALA A 228 1.70 0.77 11.05
CA ALA A 228 2.06 1.35 9.76
C ALA A 228 2.27 2.87 9.85
N HIS A 229 1.50 3.55 10.70
CA HIS A 229 1.63 4.99 10.93
C HIS A 229 2.99 5.34 11.52
N ASP A 230 3.40 4.65 12.61
CA ASP A 230 4.67 4.94 13.29
C ASP A 230 5.86 4.67 12.37
N ALA A 231 5.87 3.51 11.70
CA ALA A 231 6.89 3.16 10.72
C ALA A 231 6.96 4.18 9.57
N GLY A 232 5.79 4.58 9.04
CA GLY A 232 5.70 5.56 7.96
C GLY A 232 6.19 6.95 8.38
N MET A 233 5.94 7.38 9.62
CA MET A 233 6.49 8.63 10.15
C MET A 233 8.01 8.57 10.30
N GLY A 234 8.55 7.44 10.78
CA GLY A 234 9.98 7.18 10.80
C GLY A 234 10.61 7.26 9.40
N ALA A 235 10.00 6.60 8.43
CA ALA A 235 10.43 6.63 7.03
C ALA A 235 10.43 8.05 6.45
N LYS A 236 9.40 8.85 6.77
CA LYS A 236 9.34 10.25 6.34
C LYS A 236 10.45 11.10 6.95
N HIS A 237 10.77 10.93 8.22
CA HIS A 237 11.90 11.62 8.86
C HIS A 237 13.25 11.19 8.24
N GLY A 238 13.41 9.89 7.92
CA GLY A 238 14.58 9.39 7.19
C GLY A 238 14.70 10.06 5.81
N LEU A 239 13.60 10.22 5.09
CA LEU A 239 13.60 10.90 3.80
C LEU A 239 14.01 12.38 3.90
N GLU A 240 13.53 13.11 4.90
CA GLU A 240 13.99 14.49 5.14
C GLU A 240 15.48 14.54 5.47
N ALA A 241 15.99 13.56 6.27
CA ALA A 241 17.42 13.46 6.57
C ALA A 241 18.25 13.18 5.29
N CYS A 242 17.75 12.39 4.33
CA CYS A 242 18.40 12.23 3.03
C CYS A 242 18.58 13.58 2.31
N ARG A 243 17.54 14.40 2.29
CA ARG A 243 17.55 15.73 1.64
C ARG A 243 18.52 16.69 2.33
N GLU A 244 18.55 16.69 3.66
CA GLU A 244 19.43 17.57 4.45
C GLU A 244 20.92 17.17 4.33
N ASN A 245 21.21 15.86 4.33
CA ASN A 245 22.57 15.33 4.33
C ASN A 245 23.14 15.08 2.93
N GLY A 246 22.31 15.10 1.89
CA GLY A 246 22.69 14.72 0.53
C GLY A 246 23.01 13.23 0.38
N THR A 247 22.34 12.40 1.16
CA THR A 247 22.49 10.94 1.14
C THR A 247 21.32 10.29 0.41
N ARG A 248 21.50 9.03 -0.02
CA ARG A 248 20.42 8.30 -0.71
C ARG A 248 19.59 7.40 0.22
N ILE A 249 20.10 7.09 1.41
CA ILE A 249 19.44 6.18 2.35
C ILE A 249 19.66 6.67 3.78
N GLU A 250 18.58 6.88 4.53
CA GLU A 250 18.60 7.25 5.94
C GLU A 250 17.47 6.59 6.72
N GLY A 251 17.59 6.52 8.03
CA GLY A 251 16.58 6.02 8.96
C GLY A 251 16.93 4.67 9.58
N ASP A 252 15.91 3.88 9.94
CA ASP A 252 16.03 2.63 10.71
C ASP A 252 16.41 1.44 9.79
N VAL A 253 17.55 1.52 9.14
CA VAL A 253 18.15 0.42 8.37
C VAL A 253 19.04 -0.45 9.26
N LEU A 254 18.99 -1.77 9.08
CA LEU A 254 19.79 -2.75 9.82
C LEU A 254 21.26 -2.69 9.43
#